data_8cdbd83836f09521395b3048e55d0809
#
_entry.id   8cdbd83836f09521395b3048e55d0809
#
_cell.length_a   1.000
_cell.length_b   1.000
_cell.length_c   1.000
_cell.angle_alpha   90.00
_cell.angle_beta   90.00
_cell.angle_gamma   90.00
#
_symmetry.space_group_name_H-M   'P 1'
#
loop_
_entity.id
_entity.type
_entity.pdbx_description
1 polymer ?
#
loop_
_entity_poly.entity_id
_entity_poly.type
_entity_poly.pdbx_seq_one_letter_code
_entity_poly.pdbx_strand_id
1 'polypeptide(L)'
;VGDGLATDVCRAGGAPKIRAMGKDVAELIERLDELPPLPAVAAKVLALAEDERTSAIDLAHVLSTDQALTAKLIRISNSAFYGFARRVSTVREAVVVLGFRQVRQVALGTSMMSAFRLPSRLASAFDLDLFWGHSVAVAVAAEAIAKRTRAARPEDAFTAGILHDIGRLGFCVLEPEAMREAVELARDAKIPLFVAEYEVLGLDHQEFGEALGRRWKFPGHLLEAVARHHDEALTPESDGLAGVVAQANRLVLHYGLFCGYELEGSVPPPLPADLERYEAMTGGIERVLERAFAFIESASGTPNRWYQPLSA
;
A
#
# COMPACT_ATOMS: atom_id res chain seq x y z
N VAL A 1 0.20 -4.81 -36.87
CA VAL A 1 -0.09 -6.22 -36.51
C VAL A 1 0.63 -6.46 -35.20
N GLY A 2 -0.06 -6.42 -34.07
CA GLY A 2 0.52 -6.61 -32.74
C GLY A 2 -0.29 -5.99 -31.61
N ASP A 3 -1.62 -5.95 -31.75
CA ASP A 3 -2.51 -5.61 -30.62
C ASP A 3 -2.84 -6.90 -29.83
N GLY A 4 -2.76 -6.83 -28.50
CA GLY A 4 -3.51 -7.77 -27.66
C GLY A 4 -2.71 -8.68 -26.72
N LEU A 5 -1.72 -8.22 -25.97
CA LEU A 5 -1.04 -9.09 -25.00
C LEU A 5 -1.39 -8.84 -23.52
N ALA A 6 -2.15 -7.81 -23.18
CA ALA A 6 -2.52 -7.51 -21.80
C ALA A 6 -3.98 -7.83 -21.42
N THR A 7 -4.88 -7.98 -22.40
CA THR A 7 -6.32 -8.17 -22.14
C THR A 7 -6.84 -9.59 -22.31
N ASP A 8 -6.02 -10.52 -22.84
CA ASP A 8 -6.46 -11.90 -23.12
C ASP A 8 -6.07 -12.93 -22.04
N VAL A 9 -5.26 -12.56 -21.03
CA VAL A 9 -4.85 -13.52 -19.99
C VAL A 9 -5.99 -13.88 -19.04
N CYS A 10 -7.01 -13.03 -18.91
CA CYS A 10 -8.21 -13.34 -18.10
C CYS A 10 -9.25 -14.21 -18.79
N ARG A 11 -9.12 -14.54 -20.09
CA ARG A 11 -10.13 -15.34 -20.85
C ARG A 11 -9.63 -16.65 -21.45
N ALA A 12 -8.37 -16.98 -21.36
CA ALA A 12 -7.85 -18.24 -21.88
C ALA A 12 -7.89 -19.34 -20.81
N GLY A 13 -8.97 -20.09 -20.79
CA GLY A 13 -9.00 -21.40 -20.15
C GLY A 13 -7.96 -22.32 -20.78
N GLY A 14 -6.85 -22.59 -20.08
CA GLY A 14 -5.80 -23.48 -20.53
C GLY A 14 -4.41 -23.14 -20.01
N ALA A 15 -4.27 -22.54 -18.82
CA ALA A 15 -2.98 -22.51 -18.14
C ALA A 15 -2.52 -23.97 -17.87
N PRO A 16 -1.23 -24.30 -18.07
CA PRO A 16 -0.72 -25.60 -17.67
C PRO A 16 -1.07 -25.80 -16.19
N LYS A 17 -1.74 -26.89 -15.86
CA LYS A 17 -1.98 -27.31 -14.48
C LYS A 17 -0.63 -27.59 -13.84
N ILE A 18 0.06 -26.55 -13.38
CA ILE A 18 1.13 -26.68 -12.43
C ILE A 18 0.44 -27.18 -11.18
N ARG A 19 0.75 -28.40 -10.81
CA ARG A 19 0.17 -29.09 -9.67
C ARG A 19 0.50 -28.26 -8.44
N ALA A 20 -0.49 -27.50 -7.95
CA ALA A 20 -0.41 -26.81 -6.68
C ALA A 20 0.04 -27.86 -5.66
N MET A 21 1.26 -27.75 -5.17
CA MET A 21 1.64 -28.30 -3.88
C MET A 21 0.98 -27.38 -2.83
N GLY A 22 -0.36 -27.38 -2.85
CA GLY A 22 -1.15 -26.51 -2.01
C GLY A 22 -0.79 -26.76 -0.56
N LYS A 23 -0.11 -25.80 0.03
CA LYS A 23 -0.09 -25.67 1.48
C LYS A 23 -1.54 -25.57 1.92
N ASP A 24 -1.86 -26.14 3.07
CA ASP A 24 -3.21 -26.05 3.58
C ASP A 24 -3.51 -24.59 3.90
N VAL A 25 -4.38 -23.97 3.09
CA VAL A 25 -4.79 -22.56 3.27
C VAL A 25 -5.33 -22.33 4.69
N ALA A 26 -6.00 -23.33 5.26
CA ALA A 26 -6.50 -23.26 6.63
C ALA A 26 -5.34 -23.17 7.64
N GLU A 27 -4.28 -23.97 7.45
CA GLU A 27 -3.07 -23.90 8.29
C GLU A 27 -2.41 -22.52 8.21
N LEU A 28 -2.32 -21.94 7.00
CA LEU A 28 -1.73 -20.61 6.82
C LEU A 28 -2.55 -19.51 7.53
N ILE A 29 -3.88 -19.60 7.47
CA ILE A 29 -4.77 -18.69 8.18
C ILE A 29 -4.68 -18.86 9.71
N GLU A 30 -4.53 -20.07 10.21
CA GLU A 30 -4.33 -20.31 11.65
C GLU A 30 -3.03 -19.69 12.17
N ARG A 31 -1.99 -19.61 11.32
CA ARG A 31 -0.70 -19.01 11.66
C ARG A 31 -0.68 -17.47 11.66
N LEU A 32 -1.79 -16.80 11.38
CA LEU A 32 -1.88 -15.34 11.52
C LEU A 32 -1.45 -14.81 12.90
N ASP A 33 -1.58 -15.65 13.96
CA ASP A 33 -1.14 -15.30 15.31
C ASP A 33 0.39 -15.26 15.48
N GLU A 34 1.15 -15.83 14.56
CA GLU A 34 2.61 -15.75 14.54
C GLU A 34 3.12 -14.40 13.97
N LEU A 35 2.25 -13.68 13.24
CA LEU A 35 2.61 -12.36 12.71
C LEU A 35 2.76 -11.32 13.83
N PRO A 36 3.59 -10.29 13.62
CA PRO A 36 3.66 -9.18 14.55
C PRO A 36 2.26 -8.63 14.85
N PRO A 37 1.92 -8.37 16.11
CA PRO A 37 0.65 -7.73 16.42
C PRO A 37 0.60 -6.33 15.80
N LEU A 38 -0.60 -5.86 15.51
CA LEU A 38 -0.79 -4.46 15.11
C LEU A 38 -0.11 -3.55 16.14
N PRO A 39 0.77 -2.62 15.72
CA PRO A 39 1.45 -1.73 16.66
C PRO A 39 0.44 -1.03 17.58
N ALA A 40 0.72 -0.98 18.87
CA ALA A 40 -0.23 -0.48 19.87
C ALA A 40 -0.75 0.94 19.55
N VAL A 41 0.12 1.78 18.97
CA VAL A 41 -0.28 3.12 18.52
C VAL A 41 -1.18 3.04 17.29
N ALA A 42 -0.87 2.17 16.31
CA ALA A 42 -1.73 1.98 15.13
C ALA A 42 -3.13 1.49 15.55
N ALA A 43 -3.20 0.53 16.47
CA ALA A 43 -4.48 0.04 17.02
C ALA A 43 -5.29 1.15 17.69
N LYS A 44 -4.63 1.98 18.52
CA LYS A 44 -5.28 3.14 19.16
C LYS A 44 -5.74 4.17 18.14
N VAL A 45 -4.91 4.47 17.14
CA VAL A 45 -5.21 5.43 16.08
C VAL A 45 -6.41 4.97 15.24
N LEU A 46 -6.51 3.67 14.94
CA LEU A 46 -7.69 3.09 14.26
C LEU A 46 -8.94 3.19 15.12
N ALA A 47 -8.85 2.85 16.39
CA ALA A 47 -9.99 2.94 17.33
C ALA A 47 -10.50 4.39 17.48
N LEU A 48 -9.59 5.36 17.53
CA LEU A 48 -9.95 6.79 17.57
C LEU A 48 -10.64 7.26 16.28
N ALA A 49 -10.48 6.52 15.19
CA ALA A 49 -11.09 6.86 13.90
C ALA A 49 -12.61 6.65 13.89
N GLU A 50 -13.09 5.71 14.67
CA GLU A 50 -14.50 5.31 14.72
C GLU A 50 -15.32 6.12 15.77
N ASP A 51 -14.65 6.78 16.72
CA ASP A 51 -15.33 7.59 17.72
C ASP A 51 -15.37 9.08 17.32
N GLU A 52 -16.54 9.55 16.91
CA GLU A 52 -16.78 10.96 16.53
C GLU A 52 -16.51 11.96 17.67
N ARG A 53 -16.45 11.51 18.92
CA ARG A 53 -16.17 12.35 20.09
C ARG A 53 -14.68 12.54 20.35
N THR A 54 -13.83 11.83 19.61
CA THR A 54 -12.38 11.92 19.78
C THR A 54 -11.86 13.30 19.41
N SER A 55 -11.18 13.93 20.35
CA SER A 55 -10.58 15.24 20.15
C SER A 55 -9.16 15.19 19.56
N ALA A 56 -8.75 16.31 18.97
CA ALA A 56 -7.36 16.51 18.54
C ALA A 56 -6.34 16.35 19.68
N ILE A 57 -6.76 16.62 20.93
CA ILE A 57 -5.94 16.51 22.12
C ILE A 57 -5.71 15.03 22.47
N ASP A 58 -6.74 14.19 22.36
CA ASP A 58 -6.65 12.76 22.63
C ASP A 58 -5.69 12.09 21.67
N LEU A 59 -5.78 12.40 20.37
CA LEU A 59 -4.85 11.92 19.38
C LEU A 59 -3.40 12.37 19.68
N ALA A 60 -3.21 13.65 19.96
CA ALA A 60 -1.89 14.18 20.28
C ALA A 60 -1.31 13.50 21.53
N HIS A 61 -2.12 13.22 22.54
CA HIS A 61 -1.70 12.50 23.74
C HIS A 61 -1.26 11.07 23.40
N VAL A 62 -2.07 10.30 22.66
CA VAL A 62 -1.72 8.93 22.25
C VAL A 62 -0.42 8.91 21.47
N LEU A 63 -0.25 9.80 20.49
CA LEU A 63 0.94 9.85 19.63
C LEU A 63 2.20 10.25 20.41
N SER A 64 2.07 11.15 21.39
CA SER A 64 3.20 11.62 22.22
C SER A 64 3.73 10.54 23.17
N THR A 65 3.04 9.43 23.36
CA THR A 65 3.54 8.30 24.17
C THR A 65 4.66 7.51 23.48
N ASP A 66 4.79 7.65 22.16
CA ASP A 66 5.84 7.00 21.36
C ASP A 66 6.82 8.06 20.81
N GLN A 67 8.02 8.10 21.38
CA GLN A 67 9.04 9.08 20.98
C GLN A 67 9.52 8.91 19.54
N ALA A 68 9.65 7.66 19.08
CA ALA A 68 10.08 7.37 17.71
C ALA A 68 9.05 7.83 16.69
N LEU A 69 7.77 7.53 16.96
CA LEU A 69 6.66 7.99 16.13
C LEU A 69 6.52 9.51 16.17
N THR A 70 6.64 10.13 17.34
CA THR A 70 6.65 11.59 17.48
C THR A 70 7.70 12.25 16.59
N ALA A 71 8.94 11.75 16.62
CA ALA A 71 10.01 12.27 15.77
C ALA A 71 9.72 12.11 14.27
N LYS A 72 9.16 10.96 13.87
CA LYS A 72 8.73 10.71 12.48
C LYS A 72 7.62 11.65 12.05
N LEU A 73 6.58 11.82 12.87
CA LEU A 73 5.48 12.74 12.59
C LEU A 73 5.96 14.18 12.39
N ILE A 74 6.83 14.66 13.25
CA ILE A 74 7.41 16.01 13.14
C ILE A 74 8.23 16.14 11.86
N ARG A 75 9.05 15.13 11.50
CA ARG A 75 9.82 15.15 10.25
C ARG A 75 8.92 15.21 9.03
N ILE A 76 7.93 14.33 8.95
CA ILE A 76 6.98 14.29 7.81
C ILE A 76 6.19 15.60 7.73
N SER A 77 5.74 16.14 8.87
CA SER A 77 5.03 17.43 8.91
C SER A 77 5.87 18.58 8.36
N ASN A 78 7.19 18.51 8.48
CA ASN A 78 8.14 19.51 7.99
C ASN A 78 8.75 19.19 6.63
N SER A 79 8.35 18.09 6.00
CA SER A 79 8.89 17.65 4.71
C SER A 79 8.25 18.33 3.52
N ALA A 80 8.87 18.15 2.35
CA ALA A 80 8.30 18.57 1.07
C ALA A 80 6.94 17.93 0.76
N PHE A 81 6.62 16.80 1.40
CA PHE A 81 5.31 16.15 1.27
C PHE A 81 4.15 17.10 1.61
N TYR A 82 4.29 17.90 2.67
CA TYR A 82 3.30 18.90 3.07
C TYR A 82 3.64 20.33 2.64
N GLY A 83 4.93 20.66 2.50
CA GLY A 83 5.40 21.94 1.97
C GLY A 83 5.03 23.18 2.79
N PHE A 84 4.89 23.07 4.11
CA PHE A 84 4.52 24.22 4.96
C PHE A 84 5.70 25.19 5.14
N ALA A 85 5.42 26.48 5.03
CA ALA A 85 6.40 27.54 5.29
C ALA A 85 6.79 27.64 6.77
N ARG A 86 5.88 27.26 7.69
CA ARG A 86 6.12 27.29 9.14
C ARG A 86 6.54 25.91 9.64
N ARG A 87 7.61 25.88 10.44
CA ARG A 87 8.10 24.67 11.05
C ARG A 87 7.19 24.20 12.19
N VAL A 88 6.87 22.91 12.19
CA VAL A 88 6.15 22.20 13.25
C VAL A 88 7.16 21.62 14.23
N SER A 89 6.96 21.84 15.53
CA SER A 89 7.90 21.41 16.58
C SER A 89 7.30 20.34 17.52
N THR A 90 5.96 20.24 17.57
CA THR A 90 5.26 19.33 18.46
C THR A 90 4.14 18.57 17.75
N VAL A 91 3.74 17.42 18.29
CA VAL A 91 2.57 16.67 17.77
C VAL A 91 1.31 17.52 17.84
N ARG A 92 1.13 18.32 18.87
CA ARG A 92 0.00 19.23 19.01
C ARG A 92 -0.04 20.26 17.88
N GLU A 93 1.11 20.86 17.55
CA GLU A 93 1.22 21.76 16.39
C GLU A 93 0.94 21.04 15.07
N ALA A 94 1.43 19.81 14.92
CA ALA A 94 1.13 18.97 13.75
C ALA A 94 -0.40 18.79 13.60
N VAL A 95 -1.10 18.47 14.70
CA VAL A 95 -2.56 18.29 14.67
C VAL A 95 -3.28 19.60 14.33
N VAL A 96 -2.80 20.75 14.80
CA VAL A 96 -3.38 22.07 14.47
C VAL A 96 -3.15 22.45 13.00
N VAL A 97 -1.94 22.20 12.47
CA VAL A 97 -1.54 22.64 11.12
C VAL A 97 -2.06 21.67 10.04
N LEU A 98 -1.89 20.36 10.27
CA LEU A 98 -2.30 19.31 9.32
C LEU A 98 -3.78 18.93 9.47
N GLY A 99 -4.31 19.08 10.66
CA GLY A 99 -5.60 18.55 11.05
C GLY A 99 -5.53 17.14 11.61
N PHE A 100 -6.54 16.79 12.40
CA PHE A 100 -6.67 15.51 13.09
C PHE A 100 -6.52 14.30 12.14
N ARG A 101 -7.24 14.33 11.01
CA ARG A 101 -7.31 13.21 10.07
C ARG A 101 -5.95 12.95 9.38
N GLN A 102 -5.27 14.01 8.97
CA GLN A 102 -3.95 13.91 8.31
C GLN A 102 -2.88 13.35 9.27
N VAL A 103 -2.86 13.83 10.52
CA VAL A 103 -1.92 13.33 11.53
C VAL A 103 -2.17 11.85 11.85
N ARG A 104 -3.46 11.45 11.92
CA ARG A 104 -3.85 10.06 12.09
C ARG A 104 -3.34 9.16 10.97
N GLN A 105 -3.51 9.57 9.72
CA GLN A 105 -3.06 8.90 8.52
C GLN A 105 -1.54 8.68 8.51
N VAL A 106 -0.79 9.74 8.79
CA VAL A 106 0.68 9.67 8.88
C VAL A 106 1.14 8.74 10.01
N ALA A 107 0.48 8.83 11.17
CA ALA A 107 0.80 8.01 12.32
C ALA A 107 0.57 6.51 12.02
N LEU A 108 -0.55 6.18 11.37
CA LEU A 108 -0.84 4.80 10.98
C LEU A 108 0.17 4.29 9.97
N GLY A 109 0.41 4.99 8.87
CA GLY A 109 1.35 4.60 7.83
C GLY A 109 2.76 4.37 8.38
N THR A 110 3.29 5.32 9.17
CA THR A 110 4.62 5.20 9.74
C THR A 110 4.75 4.10 10.81
N SER A 111 3.68 3.84 11.56
CA SER A 111 3.65 2.72 12.51
C SER A 111 3.70 1.39 11.79
N MET A 112 2.94 1.23 10.69
CA MET A 112 2.95 0.01 9.87
C MET A 112 4.31 -0.25 9.23
N MET A 113 4.93 0.78 8.63
CA MET A 113 6.28 0.68 8.06
C MET A 113 7.34 0.23 9.07
N SER A 114 7.12 0.46 10.35
CA SER A 114 8.05 0.09 11.43
C SER A 114 7.81 -1.29 12.02
N ALA A 115 6.64 -1.88 11.78
CA ALA A 115 6.19 -3.13 12.40
C ALA A 115 6.82 -4.37 11.77
N PHE A 116 7.10 -4.33 10.47
CA PHE A 116 7.56 -5.49 9.73
C PHE A 116 9.08 -5.46 9.51
N ARG A 117 9.69 -6.62 9.72
CA ARG A 117 11.09 -6.90 9.37
C ARG A 117 11.12 -8.19 8.56
N LEU A 118 11.74 -8.13 7.40
CA LEU A 118 11.84 -9.31 6.55
C LEU A 118 13.00 -10.20 6.96
N PRO A 119 12.85 -11.53 6.85
CA PRO A 119 13.97 -12.46 6.98
C PRO A 119 15.04 -12.16 5.93
N SER A 120 16.32 -12.20 6.33
CA SER A 120 17.46 -11.92 5.44
C SER A 120 17.51 -12.80 4.19
N ARG A 121 16.99 -14.03 4.28
CA ARG A 121 16.89 -14.98 3.17
C ARG A 121 15.92 -14.57 2.05
N LEU A 122 15.04 -13.63 2.31
CA LEU A 122 14.09 -13.09 1.32
C LEU A 122 14.62 -11.81 0.64
N ALA A 123 15.61 -11.14 1.22
CA ALA A 123 16.09 -9.83 0.77
C ALA A 123 16.60 -9.77 -0.69
N SER A 124 16.98 -10.91 -1.28
CA SER A 124 17.40 -10.98 -2.69
C SER A 124 16.23 -11.06 -3.68
N ALA A 125 15.04 -11.44 -3.24
CA ALA A 125 13.88 -11.62 -4.10
C ALA A 125 12.79 -10.57 -3.87
N PHE A 126 12.66 -10.07 -2.63
CA PHE A 126 11.65 -9.11 -2.24
C PHE A 126 12.29 -7.93 -1.49
N ASP A 127 12.14 -6.73 -2.03
CA ASP A 127 12.69 -5.49 -1.48
C ASP A 127 11.61 -4.72 -0.71
N LEU A 128 11.87 -4.51 0.58
CA LEU A 128 10.93 -3.81 1.46
C LEU A 128 10.82 -2.32 1.13
N ASP A 129 11.88 -1.70 0.61
CA ASP A 129 11.84 -0.31 0.19
C ASP A 129 10.97 -0.13 -1.06
N LEU A 130 11.05 -1.05 -2.02
CA LEU A 130 10.14 -1.09 -3.18
C LEU A 130 8.70 -1.34 -2.76
N PHE A 131 8.47 -2.26 -1.81
CA PHE A 131 7.15 -2.51 -1.25
C PHE A 131 6.51 -1.24 -0.69
N TRP A 132 7.24 -0.53 0.18
CA TRP A 132 6.71 0.71 0.75
C TRP A 132 6.65 1.83 -0.28
N GLY A 133 7.55 1.84 -1.26
CA GLY A 133 7.52 2.74 -2.41
C GLY A 133 6.21 2.65 -3.16
N HIS A 134 5.85 1.44 -3.55
CA HIS A 134 4.57 1.13 -4.18
C HIS A 134 3.38 1.54 -3.30
N SER A 135 3.34 1.04 -2.06
CA SER A 135 2.21 1.29 -1.15
C SER A 135 1.97 2.77 -0.89
N VAL A 136 3.03 3.57 -0.72
CA VAL A 136 2.90 5.02 -0.52
C VAL A 136 2.51 5.73 -1.82
N ALA A 137 3.02 5.29 -2.98
CA ALA A 137 2.59 5.85 -4.27
C ALA A 137 1.09 5.61 -4.51
N VAL A 138 0.61 4.39 -4.26
CA VAL A 138 -0.83 4.07 -4.32
C VAL A 138 -1.63 4.92 -3.32
N ALA A 139 -1.14 5.11 -2.11
CA ALA A 139 -1.80 5.96 -1.10
C ALA A 139 -1.92 7.42 -1.55
N VAL A 140 -0.86 7.99 -2.13
CA VAL A 140 -0.85 9.37 -2.66
C VAL A 140 -1.81 9.51 -3.85
N ALA A 141 -1.80 8.55 -4.77
CA ALA A 141 -2.71 8.53 -5.92
C ALA A 141 -4.17 8.39 -5.46
N ALA A 142 -4.45 7.45 -4.56
CA ALA A 142 -5.78 7.22 -4.00
C ALA A 142 -6.33 8.46 -3.27
N GLU A 143 -5.49 9.13 -2.47
CA GLU A 143 -5.85 10.39 -1.82
C GLU A 143 -6.28 11.46 -2.85
N ALA A 144 -5.51 11.60 -3.94
CA ALA A 144 -5.79 12.59 -4.98
C ALA A 144 -7.08 12.25 -5.75
N ILE A 145 -7.28 10.98 -6.11
CA ILE A 145 -8.49 10.50 -6.79
C ILE A 145 -9.71 10.73 -5.88
N ALA A 146 -9.64 10.34 -4.60
CA ALA A 146 -10.73 10.54 -3.64
C ALA A 146 -11.10 12.03 -3.48
N LYS A 147 -10.13 12.93 -3.43
CA LYS A 147 -10.36 14.40 -3.37
C LYS A 147 -11.16 14.92 -4.58
N ARG A 148 -10.94 14.37 -5.77
CA ARG A 148 -11.58 14.82 -7.02
C ARG A 148 -12.92 14.16 -7.23
N THR A 149 -13.03 12.87 -6.99
CA THR A 149 -14.28 12.11 -7.18
C THR A 149 -15.26 12.28 -6.03
N ARG A 150 -14.78 12.56 -4.82
CA ARG A 150 -15.55 12.56 -3.58
C ARG A 150 -16.18 11.20 -3.25
N ALA A 151 -15.68 10.14 -3.84
CA ALA A 151 -16.16 8.77 -3.66
C ALA A 151 -15.81 8.19 -2.28
N ALA A 152 -14.73 8.70 -1.67
CA ALA A 152 -14.28 8.32 -0.34
C ALA A 152 -13.66 9.53 0.37
N ARG A 153 -13.47 9.41 1.70
CA ARG A 153 -12.68 10.41 2.43
C ARG A 153 -11.21 10.26 2.00
N PRO A 154 -10.52 11.36 1.65
CA PRO A 154 -9.14 11.30 1.17
C PRO A 154 -8.19 10.60 2.15
N GLU A 155 -8.43 10.77 3.45
CA GLU A 155 -7.61 10.19 4.50
C GLU A 155 -7.81 8.66 4.61
N ASP A 156 -9.02 8.18 4.38
CA ASP A 156 -9.29 6.74 4.34
C ASP A 156 -8.68 6.12 3.07
N ALA A 157 -8.72 6.85 1.94
CA ALA A 157 -8.10 6.41 0.70
C ALA A 157 -6.57 6.29 0.82
N PHE A 158 -5.91 7.25 1.46
CA PHE A 158 -4.49 7.13 1.76
C PHE A 158 -4.19 5.95 2.69
N THR A 159 -4.97 5.79 3.76
CA THR A 159 -4.81 4.67 4.69
C THR A 159 -4.98 3.33 4.00
N ALA A 160 -6.03 3.18 3.19
CA ALA A 160 -6.27 1.97 2.41
C ALA A 160 -5.15 1.71 1.40
N GLY A 161 -4.63 2.76 0.74
CA GLY A 161 -3.48 2.65 -0.15
C GLY A 161 -2.19 2.19 0.54
N ILE A 162 -1.94 2.60 1.79
CA ILE A 162 -0.81 2.08 2.59
C ILE A 162 -0.98 0.58 2.92
N LEU A 163 -2.22 0.13 3.12
CA LEU A 163 -2.52 -1.19 3.67
C LEU A 163 -2.93 -2.24 2.62
N HIS A 164 -3.21 -1.85 1.37
CA HIS A 164 -3.82 -2.73 0.39
C HIS A 164 -3.04 -4.03 0.16
N ASP A 165 -1.72 -3.96 0.18
CA ASP A 165 -0.80 -5.07 -0.04
C ASP A 165 -0.27 -5.72 1.25
N ILE A 166 -0.86 -5.43 2.42
CA ILE A 166 -0.35 -5.89 3.71
C ILE A 166 -0.24 -7.42 3.81
N GLY A 167 -1.06 -8.15 3.06
CA GLY A 167 -1.01 -9.60 2.97
C GLY A 167 0.33 -10.14 2.49
N ARG A 168 1.01 -9.43 1.57
CA ARG A 168 2.36 -9.81 1.10
C ARG A 168 3.39 -9.77 2.21
N LEU A 169 3.32 -8.78 3.11
CA LEU A 169 4.21 -8.76 4.27
C LEU A 169 3.97 -9.94 5.19
N GLY A 170 2.72 -10.37 5.33
CA GLY A 170 2.36 -11.58 6.05
C GLY A 170 3.01 -12.82 5.42
N PHE A 171 2.90 -13.00 4.11
CA PHE A 171 3.58 -14.08 3.38
C PHE A 171 5.11 -14.03 3.54
N CYS A 172 5.70 -12.84 3.42
CA CYS A 172 7.13 -12.66 3.60
C CYS A 172 7.63 -13.12 4.98
N VAL A 173 6.82 -13.01 6.01
CA VAL A 173 7.16 -13.42 7.38
C VAL A 173 6.90 -14.91 7.59
N LEU A 174 5.71 -15.40 7.23
CA LEU A 174 5.30 -16.78 7.50
C LEU A 174 5.86 -17.78 6.50
N GLU A 175 5.94 -17.40 5.23
CA GLU A 175 6.26 -18.29 4.11
C GLU A 175 7.32 -17.68 3.16
N PRO A 176 8.49 -17.27 3.68
CA PRO A 176 9.49 -16.55 2.89
C PRO A 176 10.01 -17.33 1.68
N GLU A 177 10.12 -18.65 1.75
CA GLU A 177 10.54 -19.48 0.63
C GLU A 177 9.47 -19.55 -0.47
N ALA A 178 8.21 -19.73 -0.09
CA ALA A 178 7.09 -19.73 -1.03
C ALA A 178 6.90 -18.34 -1.66
N MET A 179 7.07 -17.27 -0.89
CA MET A 179 7.01 -15.90 -1.42
C MET A 179 8.16 -15.65 -2.43
N ARG A 180 9.37 -16.15 -2.17
CA ARG A 180 10.48 -16.09 -3.14
C ARG A 180 10.14 -16.83 -4.42
N GLU A 181 9.59 -18.04 -4.30
CA GLU A 181 9.17 -18.85 -5.45
C GLU A 181 8.08 -18.13 -6.26
N ALA A 182 7.11 -17.51 -5.62
CA ALA A 182 6.06 -16.73 -6.29
C ALA A 182 6.64 -15.53 -7.05
N VAL A 183 7.62 -14.81 -6.48
CA VAL A 183 8.29 -13.70 -7.17
C VAL A 183 9.09 -14.19 -8.37
N GLU A 184 9.83 -15.30 -8.25
CA GLU A 184 10.57 -15.92 -9.34
C GLU A 184 9.60 -16.36 -10.46
N LEU A 185 8.50 -17.03 -10.11
CA LEU A 185 7.46 -17.43 -11.05
C LEU A 185 6.85 -16.23 -11.79
N ALA A 186 6.54 -15.16 -11.06
CA ALA A 186 5.96 -13.94 -11.65
C ALA A 186 6.91 -13.32 -12.68
N ARG A 187 8.21 -13.27 -12.38
CA ARG A 187 9.26 -12.76 -13.29
C ARG A 187 9.43 -13.64 -14.53
N ASP A 188 9.60 -14.95 -14.33
CA ASP A 188 9.92 -15.90 -15.40
C ASP A 188 8.74 -16.08 -16.36
N ALA A 189 7.52 -16.20 -15.82
CA ALA A 189 6.30 -16.36 -16.60
C ALA A 189 5.69 -15.05 -17.10
N LYS A 190 6.20 -13.89 -16.61
CA LYS A 190 5.66 -12.55 -16.87
C LYS A 190 4.16 -12.43 -16.54
N ILE A 191 3.77 -12.99 -15.41
CA ILE A 191 2.41 -12.94 -14.88
C ILE A 191 2.34 -11.99 -13.68
N PRO A 192 1.15 -11.44 -13.36
CA PRO A 192 0.96 -10.66 -12.14
C PRO A 192 1.34 -11.45 -10.89
N LEU A 193 1.98 -10.79 -9.92
CA LEU A 193 2.45 -11.46 -8.71
C LEU A 193 1.31 -12.13 -7.93
N PHE A 194 0.11 -11.53 -7.89
CA PHE A 194 -1.03 -12.15 -7.20
C PHE A 194 -1.46 -13.49 -7.82
N VAL A 195 -1.26 -13.66 -9.12
CA VAL A 195 -1.51 -14.95 -9.81
C VAL A 195 -0.46 -15.97 -9.39
N ALA A 196 0.80 -15.57 -9.34
CA ALA A 196 1.88 -16.44 -8.88
C ALA A 196 1.75 -16.81 -7.39
N GLU A 197 1.31 -15.87 -6.56
CA GLU A 197 0.99 -16.13 -5.14
C GLU A 197 -0.08 -17.22 -5.02
N TYR A 198 -1.17 -17.10 -5.78
CA TYR A 198 -2.24 -18.11 -5.76
C TYR A 198 -1.74 -19.50 -6.21
N GLU A 199 -0.91 -19.55 -7.25
CA GLU A 199 -0.34 -20.83 -7.76
C GLU A 199 0.59 -21.51 -6.73
N VAL A 200 1.37 -20.73 -5.99
CA VAL A 200 2.38 -21.25 -5.05
C VAL A 200 1.81 -21.48 -3.64
N LEU A 201 0.98 -20.56 -3.15
CA LEU A 201 0.49 -20.54 -1.77
C LEU A 201 -0.96 -21.04 -1.63
N GLY A 202 -1.72 -21.14 -2.74
CA GLY A 202 -3.13 -21.54 -2.75
C GLY A 202 -4.12 -20.42 -2.44
N LEU A 203 -3.62 -19.23 -2.12
CA LEU A 203 -4.39 -17.98 -1.97
C LEU A 203 -3.48 -16.79 -2.30
N ASP A 204 -4.08 -15.68 -2.66
CA ASP A 204 -3.35 -14.44 -2.93
C ASP A 204 -3.26 -13.51 -1.71
N HIS A 205 -2.50 -12.42 -1.85
CA HIS A 205 -2.33 -11.45 -0.78
C HIS A 205 -3.60 -10.64 -0.47
N GLN A 206 -4.60 -10.60 -1.36
CA GLN A 206 -5.87 -9.94 -1.09
C GLN A 206 -6.67 -10.75 -0.07
N GLU A 207 -6.81 -12.06 -0.30
CA GLU A 207 -7.51 -12.98 0.60
C GLU A 207 -6.80 -13.06 1.95
N PHE A 208 -5.46 -13.21 1.93
CA PHE A 208 -4.67 -13.26 3.16
C PHE A 208 -4.66 -11.92 3.91
N GLY A 209 -4.57 -10.82 3.19
CA GLY A 209 -4.62 -9.46 3.74
C GLY A 209 -5.98 -9.13 4.36
N GLU A 210 -7.08 -9.61 3.78
CA GLU A 210 -8.42 -9.49 4.36
C GLU A 210 -8.49 -10.27 5.69
N ALA A 211 -8.00 -11.51 5.73
CA ALA A 211 -7.99 -12.31 6.95
C ALA A 211 -7.14 -11.65 8.05
N LEU A 212 -5.96 -11.13 7.70
CA LEU A 212 -5.09 -10.37 8.61
C LEU A 212 -5.77 -9.09 9.11
N GLY A 213 -6.40 -8.33 8.22
CA GLY A 213 -7.13 -7.11 8.56
C GLY A 213 -8.32 -7.40 9.49
N ARG A 214 -9.06 -8.49 9.29
CA ARG A 214 -10.11 -8.96 10.21
C ARG A 214 -9.54 -9.28 11.59
N ARG A 215 -8.40 -9.97 11.63
CA ARG A 215 -7.69 -10.27 12.90
C ARG A 215 -7.25 -9.01 13.64
N TRP A 216 -6.85 -7.97 12.91
CA TRP A 216 -6.48 -6.66 13.45
C TRP A 216 -7.67 -5.71 13.64
N LYS A 217 -8.89 -6.17 13.38
CA LYS A 217 -10.15 -5.41 13.52
C LYS A 217 -10.17 -4.13 12.66
N PHE A 218 -9.72 -4.24 11.43
CA PHE A 218 -9.85 -3.12 10.48
C PHE A 218 -11.33 -2.84 10.20
N PRO A 219 -11.71 -1.57 10.02
CA PRO A 219 -13.03 -1.18 9.54
C PRO A 219 -13.41 -1.87 8.23
N GLY A 220 -14.70 -2.20 8.05
CA GLY A 220 -15.18 -2.96 6.88
C GLY A 220 -14.81 -2.34 5.54
N HIS A 221 -14.85 -1.00 5.42
CA HIS A 221 -14.49 -0.30 4.18
C HIS A 221 -12.99 -0.43 3.83
N LEU A 222 -12.10 -0.54 4.83
CA LEU A 222 -10.68 -0.84 4.61
C LEU A 222 -10.48 -2.30 4.20
N LEU A 223 -11.21 -3.23 4.82
CA LEU A 223 -11.15 -4.65 4.46
C LEU A 223 -11.57 -4.87 3.01
N GLU A 224 -12.65 -4.22 2.56
CA GLU A 224 -13.10 -4.31 1.17
C GLU A 224 -12.04 -3.78 0.20
N ALA A 225 -11.40 -2.67 0.50
CA ALA A 225 -10.32 -2.13 -0.33
C ALA A 225 -9.11 -3.08 -0.40
N VAL A 226 -8.73 -3.71 0.71
CA VAL A 226 -7.66 -4.73 0.75
C VAL A 226 -8.05 -5.96 -0.07
N ALA A 227 -9.28 -6.44 0.05
CA ALA A 227 -9.75 -7.68 -0.58
C ALA A 227 -9.97 -7.56 -2.10
N ARG A 228 -10.12 -6.34 -2.65
CA ARG A 228 -10.60 -6.17 -4.03
C ARG A 228 -9.77 -5.22 -4.90
N HIS A 229 -8.59 -4.78 -4.47
CA HIS A 229 -7.81 -3.75 -5.18
C HIS A 229 -7.22 -4.21 -6.53
N HIS A 230 -7.29 -5.49 -6.88
CA HIS A 230 -6.97 -6.02 -8.22
C HIS A 230 -8.20 -6.23 -9.11
N ASP A 231 -9.41 -5.93 -8.63
CA ASP A 231 -10.62 -5.99 -9.45
C ASP A 231 -10.67 -4.74 -10.36
N GLU A 232 -10.29 -4.92 -11.61
CA GLU A 232 -10.19 -3.84 -12.61
C GLU A 232 -11.57 -3.24 -12.96
N ALA A 233 -12.66 -3.94 -12.68
CA ALA A 233 -14.02 -3.46 -12.95
C ALA A 233 -14.50 -2.41 -11.94
N LEU A 234 -13.84 -2.31 -10.77
CA LEU A 234 -14.22 -1.34 -9.73
C LEU A 234 -13.96 0.09 -10.17
N THR A 235 -14.90 0.96 -9.87
CA THR A 235 -14.76 2.40 -10.10
C THR A 235 -15.04 3.20 -8.82
N PRO A 236 -14.45 4.39 -8.67
CA PRO A 236 -14.76 5.26 -7.54
C PRO A 236 -16.25 5.58 -7.41
N GLU A 237 -16.93 5.72 -8.55
CA GLU A 237 -18.34 6.13 -8.61
C GLU A 237 -19.30 5.06 -8.12
N SER A 238 -19.01 3.77 -8.39
CA SER A 238 -19.86 2.63 -7.99
C SER A 238 -19.41 1.97 -6.69
N ASP A 239 -18.09 1.93 -6.44
CA ASP A 239 -17.48 1.09 -5.41
C ASP A 239 -16.72 1.90 -4.33
N GLY A 240 -16.86 3.22 -4.36
CA GLY A 240 -16.35 4.09 -3.31
C GLY A 240 -14.85 3.92 -3.07
N LEU A 241 -14.48 3.59 -1.82
CA LEU A 241 -13.08 3.45 -1.42
C LEU A 241 -12.37 2.30 -2.14
N ALA A 242 -13.01 1.15 -2.32
CA ALA A 242 -12.41 0.01 -3.02
C ALA A 242 -12.09 0.38 -4.48
N GLY A 243 -13.03 1.05 -5.17
CA GLY A 243 -12.79 1.55 -6.53
C GLY A 243 -11.68 2.59 -6.62
N VAL A 244 -11.58 3.49 -5.64
CA VAL A 244 -10.49 4.47 -5.58
C VAL A 244 -9.14 3.79 -5.47
N VAL A 245 -9.00 2.79 -4.58
CA VAL A 245 -7.74 2.07 -4.37
C VAL A 245 -7.38 1.20 -5.57
N ALA A 246 -8.37 0.50 -6.15
CA ALA A 246 -8.15 -0.32 -7.34
C ALA A 246 -7.61 0.51 -8.52
N GLN A 247 -8.20 1.67 -8.81
CA GLN A 247 -7.72 2.52 -9.90
C GLN A 247 -6.37 3.19 -9.60
N ALA A 248 -6.11 3.56 -8.34
CA ALA A 248 -4.81 4.07 -7.92
C ALA A 248 -3.71 3.00 -8.07
N ASN A 249 -3.99 1.75 -7.68
CA ASN A 249 -3.08 0.63 -7.81
C ASN A 249 -2.78 0.33 -9.29
N ARG A 250 -3.81 0.25 -10.15
CA ARG A 250 -3.63 0.08 -11.59
C ARG A 250 -2.75 1.17 -12.21
N LEU A 251 -2.97 2.42 -11.82
CA LEU A 251 -2.17 3.55 -12.30
C LEU A 251 -0.69 3.40 -11.90
N VAL A 252 -0.41 3.09 -10.65
CA VAL A 252 0.96 2.95 -10.13
C VAL A 252 1.67 1.74 -10.75
N LEU A 253 0.98 0.60 -10.89
CA LEU A 253 1.50 -0.60 -11.55
C LEU A 253 1.78 -0.36 -13.03
N HIS A 254 0.94 0.43 -13.73
CA HIS A 254 1.14 0.78 -15.13
C HIS A 254 2.50 1.44 -15.36
N TYR A 255 2.95 2.27 -14.43
CA TYR A 255 4.26 2.94 -14.48
C TYR A 255 5.43 2.09 -13.95
N GLY A 256 5.22 0.81 -13.73
CA GLY A 256 6.28 -0.14 -13.37
C GLY A 256 6.71 -0.11 -11.91
N LEU A 257 5.96 0.57 -11.03
CA LEU A 257 6.19 0.45 -9.59
C LEU A 257 5.51 -0.81 -9.07
N PHE A 258 6.24 -1.91 -9.09
CA PHE A 258 5.76 -3.18 -8.58
C PHE A 258 6.03 -3.31 -7.08
N CYS A 259 5.17 -4.06 -6.41
CA CYS A 259 5.23 -4.24 -4.98
C CYS A 259 6.34 -5.23 -4.59
N GLY A 260 7.48 -4.68 -4.15
CA GLY A 260 8.57 -5.47 -3.56
C GLY A 260 9.51 -6.16 -4.55
N TYR A 261 9.37 -5.95 -5.87
CA TYR A 261 10.26 -6.50 -6.89
C TYR A 261 10.33 -5.60 -8.13
N GLU A 262 11.36 -5.79 -8.94
CA GLU A 262 11.54 -5.08 -10.21
C GLU A 262 11.36 -6.04 -11.39
N LEU A 263 10.78 -5.52 -12.49
CA LEU A 263 10.81 -6.15 -13.80
C LEU A 263 11.77 -5.37 -14.69
N GLU A 264 12.94 -5.93 -14.97
CA GLU A 264 13.94 -5.27 -15.79
C GLU A 264 13.45 -5.02 -17.23
N GLY A 265 13.70 -3.84 -17.73
CA GLY A 265 13.56 -3.51 -19.16
C GLY A 265 12.13 -3.27 -19.66
N SER A 266 11.14 -3.15 -18.80
CA SER A 266 9.79 -2.83 -19.24
C SER A 266 9.59 -1.33 -19.41
N VAL A 267 9.48 -0.88 -20.67
CA VAL A 267 8.92 0.44 -20.95
C VAL A 267 7.41 0.34 -20.81
N PRO A 268 6.76 1.19 -20.00
CA PRO A 268 5.31 1.14 -19.88
C PRO A 268 4.65 1.29 -21.26
N PRO A 269 3.61 0.50 -21.57
CA PRO A 269 2.81 0.74 -22.76
C PRO A 269 2.12 2.12 -22.67
N PRO A 270 1.51 2.64 -23.75
CA PRO A 270 0.68 3.84 -23.66
C PRO A 270 -0.39 3.69 -22.58
N LEU A 271 -0.64 4.77 -21.84
CA LEU A 271 -1.62 4.76 -20.75
C LEU A 271 -3.01 4.41 -21.30
N PRO A 272 -3.71 3.42 -20.73
CA PRO A 272 -5.08 3.11 -21.14
C PRO A 272 -6.01 4.31 -20.94
N ALA A 273 -6.90 4.56 -21.88
CA ALA A 273 -7.80 5.71 -21.88
C ALA A 273 -8.67 5.83 -20.62
N ASP A 274 -9.03 4.70 -20.03
CA ASP A 274 -9.77 4.64 -18.76
C ASP A 274 -8.93 5.08 -17.55
N LEU A 275 -7.60 5.00 -17.62
CA LEU A 275 -6.68 5.48 -16.59
C LEU A 275 -6.25 6.95 -16.77
N GLU A 276 -6.33 7.52 -17.99
CA GLU A 276 -5.93 8.90 -18.25
C GLU A 276 -6.64 9.91 -17.33
N ARG A 277 -7.93 9.68 -17.05
CA ARG A 277 -8.69 10.55 -16.15
C ARG A 277 -8.17 10.51 -14.72
N TYR A 278 -7.72 9.33 -14.26
CA TYR A 278 -7.19 9.19 -12.89
C TYR A 278 -5.78 9.78 -12.78
N GLU A 279 -4.95 9.60 -13.80
CA GLU A 279 -3.65 10.28 -13.87
C GLU A 279 -3.82 11.79 -13.80
N ALA A 280 -4.70 12.37 -14.61
CA ALA A 280 -5.00 13.81 -14.56
C ALA A 280 -5.47 14.27 -13.16
N MET A 281 -6.22 13.43 -12.43
CA MET A 281 -6.63 13.73 -11.06
C MET A 281 -5.46 13.77 -10.07
N THR A 282 -4.42 12.99 -10.30
CA THR A 282 -3.22 13.00 -9.45
C THR A 282 -2.28 14.17 -9.74
N GLY A 283 -2.40 14.77 -10.91
CA GLY A 283 -1.49 15.81 -11.43
C GLY A 283 -0.25 15.22 -12.10
N GLY A 284 -0.34 13.97 -12.56
CA GLY A 284 0.71 13.19 -13.21
C GLY A 284 1.46 12.26 -12.27
N ILE A 285 2.05 11.20 -12.85
CA ILE A 285 2.77 10.18 -12.06
C ILE A 285 4.01 10.76 -11.37
N GLU A 286 4.73 11.68 -12.00
CA GLU A 286 5.91 12.30 -11.42
C GLU A 286 5.58 12.96 -10.07
N ARG A 287 4.46 13.67 -9.98
CA ARG A 287 4.02 14.30 -8.75
C ARG A 287 3.65 13.28 -7.67
N VAL A 288 3.06 12.15 -8.06
CA VAL A 288 2.78 11.04 -7.13
C VAL A 288 4.09 10.52 -6.56
N LEU A 289 5.07 10.27 -7.42
CA LEU A 289 6.38 9.73 -7.03
C LEU A 289 7.16 10.70 -6.13
N GLU A 290 7.22 11.98 -6.49
CA GLU A 290 7.86 13.02 -5.67
C GLU A 290 7.27 13.07 -4.26
N ARG A 291 5.94 13.04 -4.15
CA ARG A 291 5.26 13.04 -2.85
C ARG A 291 5.51 11.74 -2.08
N ALA A 292 5.43 10.60 -2.74
CA ALA A 292 5.69 9.30 -2.11
C ALA A 292 7.13 9.23 -1.59
N PHE A 293 8.09 9.69 -2.38
CA PHE A 293 9.50 9.78 -2.01
C PHE A 293 9.70 10.65 -0.76
N ALA A 294 9.17 11.88 -0.77
CA ALA A 294 9.28 12.80 0.36
C ALA A 294 8.67 12.22 1.67
N PHE A 295 7.58 11.46 1.55
CA PHE A 295 6.98 10.78 2.69
C PHE A 295 7.90 9.68 3.24
N ILE A 296 8.41 8.79 2.39
CA ILE A 296 9.23 7.64 2.80
C ILE A 296 10.55 8.10 3.39
N GLU A 297 11.26 9.03 2.74
CA GLU A 297 12.51 9.59 3.26
C GLU A 297 12.30 10.19 4.65
N SER A 298 11.21 10.92 4.85
CA SER A 298 10.88 11.51 6.14
C SER A 298 10.48 10.47 7.19
N ALA A 299 9.84 9.35 6.78
CA ALA A 299 9.44 8.27 7.67
C ALA A 299 10.60 7.36 8.07
N SER A 300 11.47 6.99 7.12
CA SER A 300 12.62 6.11 7.36
C SER A 300 13.81 6.85 7.97
N GLY A 301 13.99 8.10 7.59
CA GLY A 301 15.19 8.90 7.94
C GLY A 301 16.43 8.52 7.11
N THR A 302 16.28 7.71 6.09
CA THR A 302 17.32 7.28 5.15
C THR A 302 16.97 7.72 3.73
N PRO A 303 17.96 8.13 2.89
CA PRO A 303 17.72 8.39 1.49
C PRO A 303 17.15 7.13 0.82
N ASN A 304 16.09 7.30 0.05
CA ASN A 304 15.47 6.20 -0.66
C ASN A 304 16.25 5.88 -1.95
N ARG A 305 16.33 4.60 -2.33
CA ARG A 305 17.13 4.12 -3.48
C ARG A 305 16.30 3.86 -4.73
N TRP A 306 14.99 3.72 -4.60
CA TRP A 306 14.13 3.26 -5.67
C TRP A 306 13.62 4.37 -6.62
N TYR A 307 13.68 5.63 -6.21
CA TYR A 307 13.29 6.75 -7.07
C TYR A 307 14.46 7.72 -7.26
N GLN A 308 14.92 7.86 -8.47
CA GLN A 308 15.76 8.98 -8.90
C GLN A 308 14.88 9.92 -9.70
N PRO A 309 14.74 11.20 -9.29
CA PRO A 309 14.04 12.19 -10.12
C PRO A 309 14.66 12.16 -11.50
N LEU A 310 13.83 12.05 -12.53
CA LEU A 310 14.27 12.29 -13.87
C LEU A 310 14.86 13.70 -13.86
N SER A 311 16.19 13.79 -13.90
CA SER A 311 16.92 15.05 -13.84
C SER A 311 16.37 16.01 -14.87
N ALA A 312 15.93 17.19 -14.40
CA ALA A 312 15.51 18.31 -15.21
C ALA A 312 16.58 18.72 -16.23
#